data_97ed59fc358d9a64a6dda57ea9a0cd82
#
_entry.id   97ed59fc358d9a64a6dda57ea9a0cd82
#
_cell.length_a   1.000
_cell.length_b   1.000
_cell.length_c   1.000
_cell.angle_alpha   90.00
_cell.angle_beta   90.00
_cell.angle_gamma   90.00
#
_symmetry.space_group_name_H-M   'P 1'
#
loop_
_entity.id
_entity.type
_entity.pdbx_description
1 polymer ?
#
loop_
_entity_poly.entity_id
_entity_poly.type
_entity_poly.pdbx_seq_one_letter_code
_entity_poly.pdbx_strand_id
1 'polypeptide(L)'
;MKMRVSIVWKILLFADMSNMSLHCYGASLIKEGCHRLSEGEKGGEGGGIPYQPSVTNTACQIFHTFFTKVPFTQFDILLTAATSCLLASKTHDSASFIRSVVIVFDRIQQDRQHSSWNTPMYLLGSRHQTWCSALKQMEAIMLKELAFHLYPFLEHPHRFVPFIATSLTLDSTKDKPLLQDVWNFLNDCFHTTICIEFPPQVVTVAAFVRAAATHQKRLPIEFAANYGASDYSLVLQAMEIFYTQTISTYLCTI
;
A
#
# COMPACT_ATOMS: atom_id res chain seq x y z
N MET A 1 -6.60 -21.27 23.40
CA MET A 1 -5.13 -21.37 23.39
C MET A 1 -4.60 -19.97 23.12
N LYS A 2 -4.26 -19.21 24.19
CA LYS A 2 -3.75 -17.83 24.08
C LYS A 2 -2.35 -17.90 23.50
N MET A 3 -2.18 -17.59 22.22
CA MET A 3 -0.85 -17.29 21.68
C MET A 3 -0.32 -16.06 22.42
N ARG A 4 0.64 -16.27 23.29
CA ARG A 4 1.51 -15.20 23.79
C ARG A 4 2.19 -14.62 22.55
N VAL A 5 1.80 -13.43 22.15
CA VAL A 5 2.57 -12.61 21.19
C VAL A 5 3.92 -12.40 21.87
N SER A 6 4.87 -13.22 21.47
CA SER A 6 6.19 -13.36 22.07
C SER A 6 6.96 -12.08 21.87
N ILE A 7 7.80 -11.75 22.85
CA ILE A 7 8.88 -10.75 22.81
C ILE A 7 9.69 -10.81 21.49
N VAL A 8 9.71 -11.97 20.83
CA VAL A 8 10.30 -12.20 19.50
C VAL A 8 9.72 -11.27 18.42
N TRP A 9 8.42 -10.94 18.47
CA TRP A 9 7.80 -9.97 17.55
C TRP A 9 8.27 -8.54 17.78
N LYS A 10 8.54 -8.17 19.05
CA LYS A 10 9.15 -6.86 19.36
C LYS A 10 10.58 -6.75 18.80
N ILE A 11 11.32 -7.85 18.79
CA ILE A 11 12.71 -7.88 18.27
C ILE A 11 12.71 -7.87 16.74
N LEU A 12 11.75 -8.53 16.07
CA LEU A 12 11.61 -8.52 14.61
C LEU A 12 11.18 -7.14 14.08
N LEU A 13 10.30 -6.42 14.77
CA LEU A 13 9.94 -5.03 14.43
C LEU A 13 11.14 -4.06 14.53
N PHE A 14 12.11 -4.35 15.39
CA PHE A 14 13.30 -3.51 15.58
C PHE A 14 14.52 -3.97 14.76
N ALA A 15 14.52 -5.20 14.25
CA ALA A 15 15.72 -5.77 13.63
C ALA A 15 15.94 -5.35 12.17
N ASP A 16 14.96 -4.72 11.51
CA ASP A 16 15.07 -4.51 10.05
C ASP A 16 14.65 -3.11 9.57
N MET A 17 15.33 -2.09 10.13
CA MET A 17 15.18 -0.68 9.71
C MET A 17 15.45 -0.48 8.21
N SER A 18 16.35 -1.27 7.62
CA SER A 18 16.66 -1.23 6.19
C SER A 18 15.50 -1.78 5.34
N ASN A 19 14.87 -2.88 5.75
CA ASN A 19 13.75 -3.47 5.04
C ASN A 19 12.50 -2.60 5.12
N MET A 20 12.23 -1.93 6.24
CA MET A 20 11.12 -1.00 6.35
C MET A 20 11.24 0.14 5.34
N SER A 21 12.43 0.71 5.16
CA SER A 21 12.66 1.76 4.16
C SER A 21 12.42 1.26 2.73
N LEU A 22 12.79 0.00 2.43
CA LEU A 22 12.56 -0.62 1.12
C LEU A 22 11.08 -0.92 0.87
N HIS A 23 10.32 -1.33 1.89
CA HIS A 23 8.87 -1.45 1.82
C HIS A 23 8.20 -0.10 1.54
N CYS A 24 8.59 0.96 2.26
CA CYS A 24 8.09 2.31 2.04
C CYS A 24 8.42 2.82 0.64
N TYR A 25 9.64 2.58 0.16
CA TYR A 25 10.06 2.95 -1.18
C TYR A 25 9.24 2.25 -2.26
N GLY A 26 9.05 0.93 -2.15
CA GLY A 26 8.24 0.17 -3.09
C GLY A 26 6.77 0.63 -3.09
N ALA A 27 6.19 0.88 -1.92
CA ALA A 27 4.83 1.41 -1.82
C ALA A 27 4.71 2.82 -2.45
N SER A 28 5.74 3.67 -2.32
CA SER A 28 5.76 4.98 -2.98
C SER A 28 5.79 4.85 -4.51
N LEU A 29 6.56 3.89 -5.05
CA LEU A 29 6.58 3.58 -6.48
C LEU A 29 5.22 3.11 -6.99
N ILE A 30 4.54 2.25 -6.24
CA ILE A 30 3.20 1.76 -6.56
C ILE A 30 2.20 2.91 -6.59
N LYS A 31 2.17 3.77 -5.56
CA LYS A 31 1.26 4.90 -5.49
C LYS A 31 1.50 5.89 -6.63
N GLU A 32 2.76 6.21 -6.91
CA GLU A 32 3.14 7.06 -8.05
C GLU A 32 2.72 6.42 -9.39
N GLY A 33 3.00 5.13 -9.58
CA GLY A 33 2.61 4.40 -10.78
C GLY A 33 1.11 4.38 -11.00
N CYS A 34 0.34 4.05 -9.97
CA CYS A 34 -1.12 4.07 -10.01
C CYS A 34 -1.69 5.47 -10.30
N HIS A 35 -1.12 6.52 -9.70
CA HIS A 35 -1.52 7.90 -9.96
C HIS A 35 -1.27 8.27 -11.43
N ARG A 36 -0.07 8.01 -11.97
CA ARG A 36 0.27 8.29 -13.37
C ARG A 36 -0.58 7.48 -14.36
N LEU A 37 -0.91 6.23 -14.02
CA LEU A 37 -1.82 5.40 -14.81
C LEU A 37 -3.22 6.06 -14.91
N SER A 38 -3.72 6.64 -13.81
CA SER A 38 -5.02 7.32 -13.79
C SER A 38 -5.03 8.65 -14.59
N GLU A 39 -3.92 9.35 -14.64
CA GLU A 39 -3.79 10.61 -15.37
C GLU A 39 -3.63 10.38 -16.89
N GLY A 40 -2.86 9.35 -17.28
CA GLY A 40 -2.66 9.02 -18.70
C GLY A 40 -3.94 8.63 -19.42
N GLU A 41 -4.94 8.15 -18.69
CA GLU A 41 -6.25 7.79 -19.24
C GLU A 41 -7.17 8.99 -19.48
N LYS A 42 -6.91 10.14 -18.83
CA LYS A 42 -7.71 11.38 -19.02
C LYS A 42 -7.40 12.10 -20.33
N GLY A 43 -6.27 11.82 -20.96
CA GLY A 43 -5.81 12.48 -22.19
C GLY A 43 -6.07 11.73 -23.51
N GLY A 44 -6.63 10.52 -23.46
CA GLY A 44 -6.92 9.70 -24.65
C GLY A 44 -8.42 9.54 -24.89
N GLU A 45 -8.82 9.45 -26.15
CA GLU A 45 -10.23 9.26 -26.59
C GLU A 45 -10.88 7.93 -26.16
N GLY A 46 -10.18 7.10 -25.39
CA GLY A 46 -10.73 5.88 -24.76
C GLY A 46 -10.99 6.14 -23.29
N GLY A 47 -12.23 6.31 -22.89
CA GLY A 47 -12.67 6.58 -21.52
C GLY A 47 -12.04 5.63 -20.51
N GLY A 48 -10.86 6.01 -19.99
CA GLY A 48 -10.12 5.25 -19.03
C GLY A 48 -10.87 5.17 -17.70
N ILE A 49 -10.96 3.99 -17.13
CA ILE A 49 -11.52 3.81 -15.79
C ILE A 49 -10.49 4.40 -14.80
N PRO A 50 -10.88 5.38 -13.98
CA PRO A 50 -9.94 5.97 -13.02
C PRO A 50 -9.39 4.86 -12.11
N TYR A 51 -8.08 4.82 -11.96
CA TYR A 51 -7.42 3.83 -11.12
C TYR A 51 -7.96 3.95 -9.70
N GLN A 52 -8.68 2.94 -9.24
CA GLN A 52 -9.37 2.99 -7.96
C GLN A 52 -8.36 2.87 -6.81
N PRO A 53 -8.56 3.60 -5.68
CA PRO A 53 -7.71 3.47 -4.50
C PRO A 53 -7.58 2.03 -3.99
N SER A 54 -8.62 1.20 -4.18
CA SER A 54 -8.61 -0.22 -3.86
C SER A 54 -7.53 -0.99 -4.63
N VAL A 55 -7.33 -0.69 -5.91
CA VAL A 55 -6.30 -1.33 -6.74
C VAL A 55 -4.90 -1.00 -6.22
N THR A 56 -4.66 0.29 -5.87
CA THR A 56 -3.39 0.73 -5.28
C THR A 56 -3.11 0.00 -3.97
N ASN A 57 -4.10 -0.10 -3.10
CA ASN A 57 -3.97 -0.75 -1.80
C ASN A 57 -3.68 -2.26 -1.96
N THR A 58 -4.41 -2.93 -2.87
CA THR A 58 -4.14 -4.33 -3.21
C THR A 58 -2.72 -4.52 -3.77
N ALA A 59 -2.26 -3.61 -4.64
CA ALA A 59 -0.90 -3.67 -5.18
C ALA A 59 0.16 -3.56 -4.06
N CYS A 60 -0.04 -2.66 -3.09
CA CYS A 60 0.85 -2.55 -1.92
C CYS A 60 0.85 -3.85 -1.09
N GLN A 61 -0.31 -4.45 -0.81
CA GLN A 61 -0.37 -5.71 -0.06
C GLN A 61 0.31 -6.87 -0.79
N ILE A 62 0.10 -6.98 -2.11
CA ILE A 62 0.79 -7.99 -2.95
C ILE A 62 2.30 -7.80 -2.86
N PHE A 63 2.79 -6.56 -3.02
CA PHE A 63 4.19 -6.21 -2.94
C PHE A 63 4.80 -6.56 -1.57
N HIS A 64 4.16 -6.13 -0.49
CA HIS A 64 4.64 -6.40 0.85
C HIS A 64 4.65 -7.90 1.16
N THR A 65 3.59 -8.62 0.81
CA THR A 65 3.52 -10.08 1.04
C THR A 65 4.57 -10.83 0.24
N PHE A 66 4.87 -10.40 -0.99
CA PHE A 66 5.94 -11.01 -1.76
C PHE A 66 7.29 -10.87 -1.03
N PHE A 67 7.65 -9.67 -0.58
CA PHE A 67 8.92 -9.43 0.09
C PHE A 67 8.98 -9.90 1.57
N THR A 68 7.89 -10.34 2.15
CA THR A 68 7.96 -11.14 3.40
C THR A 68 8.42 -12.58 3.17
N LYS A 69 8.28 -13.08 1.93
CA LYS A 69 8.67 -14.45 1.55
C LYS A 69 10.04 -14.51 0.87
N VAL A 70 10.41 -13.43 0.19
CA VAL A 70 11.62 -13.37 -0.64
C VAL A 70 12.43 -12.13 -0.25
N PRO A 71 13.77 -12.22 -0.12
CA PRO A 71 14.59 -11.08 0.24
C PRO A 71 14.66 -10.05 -0.90
N PHE A 72 14.73 -8.76 -0.57
CA PHE A 72 14.85 -7.65 -1.52
C PHE A 72 16.07 -7.73 -2.44
N THR A 73 17.11 -8.45 -2.03
CA THR A 73 18.35 -8.61 -2.80
C THR A 73 18.19 -9.46 -4.05
N GLN A 74 17.11 -10.25 -4.17
CA GLN A 74 16.91 -11.18 -5.29
C GLN A 74 16.14 -10.58 -6.46
N PHE A 75 15.34 -9.54 -6.22
CA PHE A 75 14.46 -8.99 -7.24
C PHE A 75 14.52 -7.46 -7.28
N ASP A 76 14.39 -6.91 -8.49
CA ASP A 76 14.30 -5.47 -8.69
C ASP A 76 12.98 -4.92 -8.12
N ILE A 77 13.10 -3.89 -7.27
CA ILE A 77 11.96 -3.30 -6.57
C ILE A 77 11.00 -2.62 -7.54
N LEU A 78 11.53 -1.93 -8.56
CA LEU A 78 10.70 -1.22 -9.54
C LEU A 78 9.90 -2.20 -10.40
N LEU A 79 10.54 -3.27 -10.87
CA LEU A 79 9.88 -4.33 -11.64
C LEU A 79 8.82 -5.04 -10.79
N THR A 80 9.11 -5.31 -9.51
CA THR A 80 8.16 -5.94 -8.60
C THR A 80 6.98 -5.01 -8.30
N ALA A 81 7.21 -3.71 -8.11
CA ALA A 81 6.16 -2.71 -7.94
C ALA A 81 5.24 -2.62 -9.17
N ALA A 82 5.82 -2.57 -10.39
CA ALA A 82 5.08 -2.58 -11.64
C ALA A 82 4.22 -3.84 -11.80
N THR A 83 4.79 -5.00 -11.46
CA THR A 83 4.09 -6.28 -11.53
C THR A 83 2.96 -6.36 -10.49
N SER A 84 3.15 -5.81 -9.30
CA SER A 84 2.12 -5.72 -8.27
C SER A 84 0.92 -4.88 -8.74
N CYS A 85 1.17 -3.75 -9.41
CA CYS A 85 0.12 -2.94 -10.03
C CYS A 85 -0.64 -3.72 -11.12
N LEU A 86 0.07 -4.46 -11.95
CA LEU A 86 -0.54 -5.29 -13.00
C LEU A 86 -1.41 -6.41 -12.40
N LEU A 87 -0.94 -7.12 -11.39
CA LEU A 87 -1.69 -8.17 -10.71
C LEU A 87 -2.92 -7.62 -10.00
N ALA A 88 -2.77 -6.51 -9.28
CA ALA A 88 -3.88 -5.86 -8.58
C ALA A 88 -4.97 -5.41 -9.57
N SER A 89 -4.60 -4.83 -10.71
CA SER A 89 -5.56 -4.44 -11.73
C SER A 89 -6.34 -5.63 -12.28
N LYS A 90 -5.68 -6.76 -12.52
CA LYS A 90 -6.33 -8.01 -12.96
C LYS A 90 -7.28 -8.56 -11.88
N THR A 91 -6.90 -8.47 -10.61
CA THR A 91 -7.70 -8.97 -9.48
C THR A 91 -8.98 -8.15 -9.27
N HIS A 92 -8.97 -6.86 -9.63
CA HIS A 92 -10.11 -5.96 -9.53
C HIS A 92 -10.89 -5.80 -10.84
N ASP A 93 -10.65 -6.65 -11.85
CA ASP A 93 -11.22 -6.53 -13.19
C ASP A 93 -11.06 -5.12 -13.79
N SER A 94 -10.04 -4.43 -13.35
CA SER A 94 -9.69 -3.10 -13.85
C SER A 94 -8.87 -3.24 -15.13
N ALA A 95 -9.28 -2.58 -16.20
CA ALA A 95 -8.67 -2.75 -17.53
C ALA A 95 -7.31 -2.08 -17.65
N SER A 96 -6.32 -2.48 -16.84
CA SER A 96 -4.94 -2.05 -17.03
C SER A 96 -4.22 -2.95 -18.02
N PHE A 97 -3.86 -2.38 -19.15
CA PHE A 97 -3.06 -3.08 -20.14
C PHE A 97 -1.59 -3.10 -19.72
N ILE A 98 -0.92 -4.24 -19.88
CA ILE A 98 0.52 -4.38 -19.66
C ILE A 98 1.32 -3.25 -20.33
N ARG A 99 0.85 -2.79 -21.49
CA ARG A 99 1.43 -1.67 -22.25
C ARG A 99 1.46 -0.38 -21.41
N SER A 100 0.35 0.00 -20.78
CA SER A 100 0.26 1.21 -19.98
C SER A 100 1.17 1.15 -18.76
N VAL A 101 1.20 0.00 -18.09
CA VAL A 101 2.09 -0.24 -16.94
C VAL A 101 3.56 -0.10 -17.37
N VAL A 102 3.95 -0.69 -18.50
CA VAL A 102 5.31 -0.60 -19.02
C VAL A 102 5.71 0.85 -19.28
N ILE A 103 4.86 1.63 -19.97
CA ILE A 103 5.15 3.03 -20.30
C ILE A 103 5.32 3.87 -19.04
N VAL A 104 4.43 3.71 -18.06
CA VAL A 104 4.46 4.50 -16.83
C VAL A 104 5.69 4.15 -15.98
N PHE A 105 5.98 2.87 -15.76
CA PHE A 105 7.11 2.47 -14.93
C PHE A 105 8.46 2.70 -15.59
N ASP A 106 8.54 2.60 -16.91
CA ASP A 106 9.72 3.04 -17.66
C ASP A 106 9.98 4.54 -17.49
N ARG A 107 8.91 5.36 -17.51
CA ARG A 107 9.02 6.79 -17.25
C ARG A 107 9.50 7.08 -15.83
N ILE A 108 8.92 6.42 -14.83
CA ILE A 108 9.37 6.53 -13.43
C ILE A 108 10.85 6.17 -13.31
N GLN A 109 11.31 5.13 -14.01
CA GLN A 109 12.73 4.75 -14.01
C GLN A 109 13.62 5.86 -14.58
N GLN A 110 13.23 6.45 -15.71
CA GLN A 110 13.99 7.54 -16.33
C GLN A 110 14.05 8.77 -15.43
N ASP A 111 12.92 9.17 -14.84
CA ASP A 111 12.84 10.33 -13.95
C ASP A 111 13.77 10.16 -12.73
N ARG A 112 13.86 8.96 -12.17
CA ARG A 112 14.72 8.66 -11.01
C ARG A 112 16.21 8.51 -11.35
N GLN A 113 16.52 8.15 -12.58
CA GLN A 113 17.91 8.11 -13.06
C GLN A 113 18.46 9.48 -13.47
N HIS A 114 17.69 10.57 -13.24
CA HIS A 114 18.03 11.94 -13.66
C HIS A 114 18.50 12.00 -15.12
N SER A 115 17.92 11.16 -15.97
CA SER A 115 18.22 11.15 -17.38
C SER A 115 17.73 12.48 -17.99
N SER A 116 18.65 13.35 -18.37
CA SER A 116 18.33 14.61 -19.07
C SER A 116 17.64 14.37 -20.41
N TRP A 117 17.64 13.13 -20.88
CA TRP A 117 17.02 12.69 -22.12
C TRP A 117 15.83 11.79 -21.83
N ASN A 118 14.66 12.41 -21.81
CA ASN A 118 13.41 11.71 -21.67
C ASN A 118 13.05 11.06 -23.02
N THR A 119 13.59 9.87 -23.26
CA THR A 119 13.40 9.15 -24.52
C THR A 119 12.02 8.49 -24.55
N PRO A 120 11.15 8.84 -25.52
CA PRO A 120 9.86 8.19 -25.66
C PRO A 120 10.04 6.69 -25.93
N MET A 121 9.15 5.88 -25.35
CA MET A 121 9.14 4.44 -25.58
C MET A 121 8.40 4.11 -26.88
N TYR A 122 9.09 3.46 -27.81
CA TYR A 122 8.45 2.93 -29.02
C TYR A 122 7.80 1.59 -28.72
N LEU A 123 6.51 1.46 -29.00
CA LEU A 123 5.67 0.30 -28.63
C LEU A 123 6.09 -1.04 -29.25
N LEU A 124 6.81 -1.02 -30.35
CA LEU A 124 7.37 -2.21 -31.00
C LEU A 124 8.89 -2.28 -30.86
N GLY A 125 9.47 -1.36 -30.11
CA GLY A 125 10.92 -1.32 -29.88
C GLY A 125 11.40 -2.44 -28.94
N SER A 126 12.69 -2.77 -29.03
CA SER A 126 13.32 -3.78 -28.19
C SER A 126 13.14 -3.52 -26.68
N ARG A 127 13.25 -2.24 -26.27
CA ARG A 127 13.05 -1.84 -24.87
C ARG A 127 11.67 -2.18 -24.35
N HIS A 128 10.61 -1.91 -25.10
CA HIS A 128 9.23 -2.26 -24.74
C HIS A 128 9.07 -3.79 -24.64
N GLN A 129 9.62 -4.54 -25.59
CA GLN A 129 9.57 -6.01 -25.60
C GLN A 129 10.30 -6.61 -24.40
N THR A 130 11.45 -6.05 -24.02
CA THR A 130 12.21 -6.47 -22.82
C THR A 130 11.40 -6.25 -21.55
N TRP A 131 10.78 -5.07 -21.38
CA TRP A 131 9.91 -4.79 -20.25
C TRP A 131 8.71 -5.74 -20.18
N CYS A 132 8.02 -5.95 -21.30
CA CYS A 132 6.88 -6.88 -21.37
C CYS A 132 7.28 -8.32 -21.00
N SER A 133 8.44 -8.78 -21.47
CA SER A 133 8.96 -10.09 -21.12
C SER A 133 9.31 -10.19 -19.64
N ALA A 134 9.99 -9.18 -19.09
CA ALA A 134 10.35 -9.13 -17.68
C ALA A 134 9.10 -9.11 -16.77
N LEU A 135 8.08 -8.30 -17.10
CA LEU A 135 6.82 -8.26 -16.35
C LEU A 135 6.10 -9.61 -16.36
N LYS A 136 6.00 -10.28 -17.52
CA LYS A 136 5.36 -11.59 -17.61
C LYS A 136 6.09 -12.66 -16.78
N GLN A 137 7.41 -12.65 -16.82
CA GLN A 137 8.22 -13.58 -16.01
C GLN A 137 8.05 -13.28 -14.51
N MET A 138 8.11 -12.00 -14.14
CA MET A 138 7.94 -11.59 -12.75
C MET A 138 6.52 -11.88 -12.22
N GLU A 139 5.50 -11.72 -13.06
CA GLU A 139 4.13 -12.10 -12.74
C GLU A 139 4.03 -13.60 -12.39
N ALA A 140 4.62 -14.46 -13.21
CA ALA A 140 4.62 -15.90 -12.95
C ALA A 140 5.35 -16.27 -11.65
N ILE A 141 6.48 -15.61 -11.37
CA ILE A 141 7.23 -15.80 -10.12
C ILE A 141 6.38 -15.34 -8.92
N MET A 142 5.79 -14.14 -8.98
CA MET A 142 4.98 -13.61 -7.89
C MET A 142 3.77 -14.49 -7.62
N LEU A 143 3.03 -14.93 -8.64
CA LEU A 143 1.90 -15.83 -8.48
C LEU A 143 2.30 -17.16 -7.83
N LYS A 144 3.44 -17.71 -8.20
CA LYS A 144 3.97 -18.93 -7.60
C LYS A 144 4.30 -18.75 -6.12
N GLU A 145 5.04 -17.68 -5.77
CA GLU A 145 5.43 -17.40 -4.39
C GLU A 145 4.21 -17.07 -3.49
N LEU A 146 3.20 -16.42 -4.06
CA LEU A 146 1.92 -16.14 -3.39
C LEU A 146 0.98 -17.35 -3.39
N ALA A 147 1.39 -18.49 -3.99
CA ALA A 147 0.57 -19.69 -4.15
C ALA A 147 -0.81 -19.41 -4.80
N PHE A 148 -0.90 -18.42 -5.69
CA PHE A 148 -2.14 -17.93 -6.31
C PHE A 148 -3.19 -17.43 -5.31
N HIS A 149 -2.81 -17.20 -4.06
CA HIS A 149 -3.73 -16.78 -3.00
C HIS A 149 -3.85 -15.26 -2.93
N LEU A 150 -4.65 -14.66 -3.82
CA LEU A 150 -4.81 -13.22 -3.96
C LEU A 150 -6.07 -12.68 -3.25
N TYR A 151 -7.02 -13.54 -2.89
CA TYR A 151 -8.29 -13.14 -2.28
C TYR A 151 -8.15 -12.29 -0.99
N PRO A 152 -7.23 -12.59 -0.04
CA PRO A 152 -7.10 -11.79 1.18
C PRO A 152 -6.76 -10.32 0.93
N PHE A 153 -6.12 -10.01 -0.21
CA PHE A 153 -5.73 -8.65 -0.57
C PHE A 153 -6.89 -7.77 -1.04
N LEU A 154 -8.09 -8.32 -1.18
CA LEU A 154 -9.31 -7.57 -1.52
C LEU A 154 -9.98 -6.97 -0.28
N GLU A 155 -9.62 -7.41 0.92
CA GLU A 155 -10.19 -6.89 2.17
C GLU A 155 -9.33 -5.74 2.72
N HIS A 156 -9.78 -4.51 2.48
CA HIS A 156 -9.09 -3.32 2.96
C HIS A 156 -9.71 -2.78 4.25
N PRO A 157 -8.90 -2.20 5.15
CA PRO A 157 -9.38 -1.54 6.36
C PRO A 157 -10.42 -0.45 6.08
N HIS A 158 -10.31 0.27 4.97
CA HIS A 158 -11.23 1.34 4.56
C HIS A 158 -12.70 0.88 4.48
N ARG A 159 -12.95 -0.40 4.21
CA ARG A 159 -14.29 -0.98 4.15
C ARG A 159 -15.04 -0.86 5.48
N PHE A 160 -14.33 -0.88 6.59
CA PHE A 160 -14.90 -0.82 7.92
C PHE A 160 -15.16 0.61 8.41
N VAL A 161 -14.60 1.64 7.75
CA VAL A 161 -14.74 3.03 8.16
C VAL A 161 -16.19 3.48 8.21
N PRO A 162 -17.03 3.29 7.17
CA PRO A 162 -18.42 3.72 7.22
C PRO A 162 -19.22 3.00 8.33
N PHE A 163 -18.96 1.71 8.51
CA PHE A 163 -19.61 0.90 9.53
C PHE A 163 -19.31 1.39 10.95
N ILE A 164 -18.03 1.62 11.25
CA ILE A 164 -17.60 2.13 12.55
C ILE A 164 -18.10 3.57 12.76
N ALA A 165 -18.02 4.43 11.74
CA ALA A 165 -18.52 5.80 11.82
C ALA A 165 -20.01 5.85 12.17
N THR A 166 -20.81 4.98 11.54
CA THR A 166 -22.25 4.86 11.84
C THR A 166 -22.50 4.38 13.27
N SER A 167 -21.75 3.36 13.73
CA SER A 167 -21.89 2.84 15.11
C SER A 167 -21.53 3.88 16.19
N LEU A 168 -20.59 4.78 15.86
CA LEU A 168 -20.22 5.90 16.74
C LEU A 168 -21.10 7.13 16.57
N THR A 169 -22.15 7.06 15.74
CA THR A 169 -23.06 8.19 15.42
C THR A 169 -22.31 9.45 14.96
N LEU A 170 -21.23 9.25 14.18
CA LEU A 170 -20.44 10.36 13.65
C LEU A 170 -21.21 11.06 12.52
N ASP A 171 -21.26 12.39 12.58
CA ASP A 171 -21.83 13.20 11.52
C ASP A 171 -20.79 13.45 10.41
N SER A 172 -21.13 13.04 9.18
CA SER A 172 -20.25 13.19 8.01
C SER A 172 -19.85 14.65 7.71
N THR A 173 -20.58 15.62 8.22
CA THR A 173 -20.30 17.05 8.04
C THR A 173 -19.50 17.64 9.21
N LYS A 174 -19.93 17.37 10.45
CA LYS A 174 -19.30 17.90 11.66
C LYS A 174 -18.00 17.17 12.01
N ASP A 175 -17.99 15.85 11.84
CA ASP A 175 -16.83 14.99 12.14
C ASP A 175 -15.94 14.72 10.91
N LYS A 176 -16.13 15.49 9.83
CA LYS A 176 -15.33 15.35 8.60
C LYS A 176 -13.81 15.39 8.84
N PRO A 177 -13.26 16.30 9.68
CA PRO A 177 -11.81 16.30 9.94
C PRO A 177 -11.33 15.01 10.59
N LEU A 178 -12.09 14.47 11.56
CA LEU A 178 -11.77 13.20 12.22
C LEU A 178 -11.79 12.05 11.22
N LEU A 179 -12.84 11.96 10.38
CA LEU A 179 -12.94 10.93 9.35
C LEU A 179 -11.82 11.05 8.31
N GLN A 180 -11.40 12.27 7.96
CA GLN A 180 -10.27 12.49 7.07
C GLN A 180 -8.96 11.98 7.68
N ASP A 181 -8.73 12.21 8.97
CA ASP A 181 -7.55 11.71 9.67
C ASP A 181 -7.54 10.18 9.76
N VAL A 182 -8.71 9.55 9.94
CA VAL A 182 -8.86 8.10 9.84
C VAL A 182 -8.41 7.60 8.46
N TRP A 183 -8.91 8.22 7.38
CA TRP A 183 -8.55 7.85 6.02
C TRP A 183 -7.05 8.04 5.74
N ASN A 184 -6.48 9.16 6.18
CA ASN A 184 -5.06 9.45 6.01
C ASN A 184 -4.20 8.40 6.72
N PHE A 185 -4.54 8.07 7.98
CA PHE A 185 -3.83 7.03 8.73
C PHE A 185 -3.89 5.67 8.02
N LEU A 186 -5.06 5.27 7.53
CA LEU A 186 -5.21 4.02 6.80
C LEU A 186 -4.39 4.01 5.50
N ASN A 187 -4.37 5.12 4.77
CA ASN A 187 -3.53 5.25 3.57
C ASN A 187 -2.04 5.14 3.90
N ASP A 188 -1.61 5.68 5.06
CA ASP A 188 -0.22 5.59 5.49
C ASP A 188 0.16 4.16 5.90
N CYS A 189 -0.76 3.38 6.47
CA CYS A 189 -0.53 1.98 6.82
C CYS A 189 -0.12 1.13 5.60
N PHE A 190 -0.57 1.49 4.38
CA PHE A 190 -0.17 0.78 3.15
C PHE A 190 1.26 1.09 2.67
N HIS A 191 1.97 2.02 3.30
CA HIS A 191 3.40 2.17 3.11
C HIS A 191 4.23 1.14 3.89
N THR A 192 3.60 0.44 4.82
CA THR A 192 4.21 -0.51 5.75
C THR A 192 3.59 -1.90 5.59
N THR A 193 4.13 -2.88 6.31
CA THR A 193 3.61 -4.25 6.34
C THR A 193 2.38 -4.41 7.25
N ILE A 194 1.93 -3.37 7.95
CA ILE A 194 0.85 -3.43 8.94
C ILE A 194 -0.43 -4.04 8.38
N CYS A 195 -0.80 -3.68 7.14
CA CYS A 195 -2.03 -4.19 6.51
C CYS A 195 -1.98 -5.67 6.13
N ILE A 196 -0.81 -6.31 6.19
CA ILE A 196 -0.66 -7.77 5.99
C ILE A 196 -0.42 -8.52 7.29
N GLU A 197 0.02 -7.84 8.34
CA GLU A 197 0.30 -8.42 9.66
C GLU A 197 -0.92 -8.43 10.59
N PHE A 198 -1.78 -7.43 10.47
CA PHE A 198 -2.95 -7.26 11.33
C PHE A 198 -4.25 -7.37 10.54
N PRO A 199 -5.31 -7.94 11.15
CA PRO A 199 -6.64 -7.96 10.55
C PRO A 199 -7.14 -6.54 10.23
N PRO A 200 -7.86 -6.33 9.12
CA PRO A 200 -8.28 -5.00 8.69
C PRO A 200 -9.15 -4.27 9.72
N GLN A 201 -9.93 -5.01 10.54
CA GLN A 201 -10.71 -4.43 11.63
C GLN A 201 -9.82 -3.80 12.71
N VAL A 202 -8.72 -4.46 13.08
CA VAL A 202 -7.76 -3.99 14.09
C VAL A 202 -7.09 -2.71 13.62
N VAL A 203 -6.68 -2.66 12.34
CA VAL A 203 -6.06 -1.48 11.73
C VAL A 203 -7.05 -0.31 11.70
N THR A 204 -8.33 -0.58 11.36
CA THR A 204 -9.35 0.47 11.33
C THR A 204 -9.65 1.01 12.74
N VAL A 205 -9.75 0.14 13.76
CA VAL A 205 -9.94 0.56 15.15
C VAL A 205 -8.77 1.44 15.61
N ALA A 206 -7.54 1.05 15.30
CA ALA A 206 -6.35 1.86 15.61
C ALA A 206 -6.45 3.27 15.00
N ALA A 207 -6.89 3.37 13.74
CA ALA A 207 -7.10 4.64 13.06
C ALA A 207 -8.14 5.53 13.79
N PHE A 208 -9.26 4.95 14.20
CA PHE A 208 -10.29 5.68 14.96
C PHE A 208 -9.80 6.11 16.34
N VAL A 209 -9.08 5.25 17.06
CA VAL A 209 -8.52 5.59 18.39
C VAL A 209 -7.56 6.77 18.27
N ARG A 210 -6.67 6.76 17.28
CA ARG A 210 -5.73 7.85 17.05
C ARG A 210 -6.44 9.15 16.67
N ALA A 211 -7.35 9.10 15.69
CA ALA A 211 -8.09 10.28 15.27
C ALA A 211 -8.95 10.86 16.40
N ALA A 212 -9.62 10.01 17.20
CA ALA A 212 -10.38 10.46 18.36
C ALA A 212 -9.50 11.14 19.41
N ALA A 213 -8.28 10.64 19.65
CA ALA A 213 -7.32 11.28 20.54
C ALA A 213 -6.89 12.66 20.02
N THR A 214 -6.62 12.80 18.73
CA THR A 214 -6.24 14.07 18.08
C THR A 214 -7.36 15.11 18.19
N HIS A 215 -8.62 14.68 17.95
CA HIS A 215 -9.78 15.56 17.98
C HIS A 215 -10.48 15.61 19.36
N GLN A 216 -9.83 15.09 20.41
CA GLN A 216 -10.34 15.07 21.80
C GLN A 216 -11.76 14.49 21.92
N LYS A 217 -12.12 13.58 21.03
CA LYS A 217 -13.43 12.91 21.03
C LYS A 217 -13.36 11.64 21.89
N ARG A 218 -14.32 11.49 22.80
CA ARG A 218 -14.39 10.31 23.67
C ARG A 218 -14.98 9.12 22.91
N LEU A 219 -14.30 8.00 22.93
CA LEU A 219 -14.79 6.72 22.46
C LEU A 219 -15.42 5.92 23.61
N PRO A 220 -16.39 5.02 23.35
CA PRO A 220 -16.92 4.09 24.34
C PRO A 220 -15.79 3.23 24.94
N ILE A 221 -15.88 2.89 26.24
CA ILE A 221 -14.85 2.13 26.96
C ILE A 221 -14.59 0.78 26.29
N GLU A 222 -15.63 0.12 25.79
CA GLU A 222 -15.56 -1.19 25.14
C GLU A 222 -15.35 -1.11 23.62
N PHE A 223 -15.03 0.07 23.08
CA PHE A 223 -14.96 0.28 21.63
C PHE A 223 -14.07 -0.75 20.92
N ALA A 224 -12.83 -0.91 21.37
CA ALA A 224 -11.90 -1.86 20.75
C ALA A 224 -12.34 -3.33 20.96
N ALA A 225 -12.90 -3.65 22.12
CA ALA A 225 -13.39 -4.99 22.43
C ALA A 225 -14.58 -5.40 21.55
N ASN A 226 -15.49 -4.47 21.26
CA ASN A 226 -16.65 -4.71 20.40
C ASN A 226 -16.27 -5.13 18.95
N TYR A 227 -15.06 -4.78 18.51
CA TYR A 227 -14.53 -5.18 17.19
C TYR A 227 -13.46 -6.27 17.28
N GLY A 228 -13.26 -6.89 18.45
CA GLY A 228 -12.21 -7.90 18.64
C GLY A 228 -10.79 -7.37 18.42
N ALA A 229 -10.60 -6.06 18.56
CA ALA A 229 -9.37 -5.37 18.22
C ALA A 229 -8.47 -5.17 19.44
N SER A 230 -8.12 -6.26 20.15
CA SER A 230 -7.23 -6.20 21.33
C SER A 230 -5.84 -5.65 21.02
N ASP A 231 -5.37 -5.86 19.80
CA ASP A 231 -3.99 -5.58 19.39
C ASP A 231 -3.82 -4.22 18.68
N TYR A 232 -4.85 -3.35 18.71
CA TYR A 232 -4.79 -2.02 18.07
C TYR A 232 -3.63 -1.15 18.58
N SER A 233 -3.23 -1.33 19.84
CA SER A 233 -2.10 -0.61 20.43
C SER A 233 -0.76 -0.94 19.75
N LEU A 234 -0.59 -2.17 19.26
CA LEU A 234 0.61 -2.57 18.51
C LEU A 234 0.65 -1.86 17.15
N VAL A 235 -0.51 -1.73 16.48
CA VAL A 235 -0.62 -0.97 15.24
C VAL A 235 -0.22 0.50 15.46
N LEU A 236 -0.71 1.12 16.55
CA LEU A 236 -0.36 2.50 16.88
C LEU A 236 1.14 2.67 17.14
N GLN A 237 1.75 1.76 17.89
CA GLN A 237 3.20 1.78 18.15
C GLN A 237 4.02 1.64 16.87
N ALA A 238 3.63 0.70 15.99
CA ALA A 238 4.31 0.50 14.71
C ALA A 238 4.22 1.73 13.81
N MET A 239 3.05 2.38 13.75
CA MET A 239 2.87 3.61 12.98
C MET A 239 3.60 4.81 13.58
N GLU A 240 3.74 4.89 14.89
CA GLU A 240 4.53 5.95 15.54
C GLU A 240 6.01 5.84 15.14
N ILE A 241 6.55 4.62 15.10
CA ILE A 241 7.90 4.36 14.59
C ILE A 241 8.02 4.82 13.13
N PHE A 242 7.07 4.45 12.28
CA PHE A 242 7.05 4.85 10.87
C PHE A 242 7.05 6.37 10.71
N TYR A 243 6.20 7.11 11.41
CA TYR A 243 6.15 8.57 11.34
C TYR A 243 7.44 9.21 11.83
N THR A 244 8.02 8.73 12.94
CA THR A 244 9.28 9.25 13.48
C THR A 244 10.43 9.09 12.49
N GLN A 245 10.51 7.94 11.81
CA GLN A 245 11.54 7.68 10.80
C GLN A 245 11.34 8.53 9.56
N THR A 246 10.11 8.65 9.07
CA THR A 246 9.78 9.46 7.89
C THR A 246 10.17 10.92 8.13
N ILE A 247 9.85 11.49 9.29
CA ILE A 247 10.23 12.85 9.64
C ILE A 247 11.76 12.99 9.71
N SER A 248 12.46 12.03 10.31
CA SER A 248 13.93 12.06 10.40
C SER A 248 14.58 12.04 9.02
N THR A 249 14.06 11.24 8.09
CA THR A 249 14.56 11.16 6.70
C THR A 249 14.35 12.48 5.95
N TYR A 250 13.21 13.13 6.12
CA TYR A 250 12.96 14.44 5.51
C TYR A 250 13.85 15.55 6.08
N LEU A 251 14.13 15.53 7.39
CA LEU A 251 15.01 16.52 8.03
C LEU A 251 16.50 16.35 7.64
N CYS A 252 16.93 15.15 7.27
CA CYS A 252 18.30 14.90 6.79
C CYS A 252 18.52 15.26 5.31
N THR A 253 17.45 15.55 4.56
CA THR A 253 17.52 15.92 3.13
C THR A 253 17.39 17.41 2.86
N ILE A 254 17.21 18.21 3.91
CA ILE A 254 17.28 19.68 3.92
C ILE A 254 18.67 20.13 4.41
#